data_88ae75f5e0b77a8cc51cc0400f434278
#
_entry.id   88ae75f5e0b77a8cc51cc0400f434278
#
_cell.length_a   1.000
_cell.length_b   1.000
_cell.length_c   1.000
_cell.angle_alpha   90.00
_cell.angle_beta   90.00
_cell.angle_gamma   90.00
#
_symmetry.space_group_name_H-M   'P 1'
#
loop_
_entity.id
_entity.type
_entity.pdbx_description
1 polymer ?
#
loop_
_entity_poly.entity_id
_entity_poly.type
_entity_poly.pdbx_seq_one_letter_code
_entity_poly.pdbx_strand_id
1 'polypeptide(L)'
;GDKIALIGRNNPRWCITYMGTITYGAVIVPILQDFTPADIIHIINHSESRLLFLGDNFWDVIEEDQIKQIEAVFSLTDFHAIYERDGKSLTKFQRDIVKNYRTKYPRGFSVNDIKYPEIPNDQVVLLNYTSGTTGYSKGVMLTVNNLTSNVMFAATTINTQTGQRYFQKGGRTLSFLPLAHAYGCAFDFLAPLAVGGHITLLGKIPAAKILLEAMAVVKPTIICCVPMILEKVYRKQVLPMLEKGPMSIAMKIPLLNSAIYSVIRKKLMDAFGGNVGIFIVGGAPMNQETESFLMKIKFPITIGYGMTECAPLISFTPDNEFKAGSCGRFLKGLLEVRIDSEDPQRVAGEILVRGEHVMKGYYKNDKDTHKVLDEEGWLHTGDMATMDPDGTLYIRGRSKTMILSGNGQNIYPEEIEDKLNNMYLVLESLVLDAGNGKIKALVVPDYEQAEAEGVDKADLPQIMQNNLQELNAQLAA
;
A
#
# COMPACT_ATOMS: atom_id res chain seq x y z
N GLY A 1 1.14 7.05 -26.96
CA GLY A 1 -0.07 7.12 -26.25
C GLY A 1 -0.29 8.43 -25.51
N ASP A 2 -1.50 8.96 -25.67
CA ASP A 2 -1.94 10.11 -24.88
C ASP A 2 -1.93 9.75 -23.39
N LYS A 3 -1.62 10.72 -22.54
CA LYS A 3 -1.58 10.54 -21.10
C LYS A 3 -2.72 11.31 -20.45
N ILE A 4 -3.38 10.68 -19.50
CA ILE A 4 -4.55 11.21 -18.80
C ILE A 4 -4.26 11.22 -17.30
N ALA A 5 -4.17 12.41 -16.71
CA ALA A 5 -3.98 12.58 -15.28
C ALA A 5 -5.30 12.39 -14.53
N LEU A 6 -5.22 11.75 -13.36
CA LEU A 6 -6.37 11.40 -12.54
C LEU A 6 -6.05 11.64 -11.07
N ILE A 7 -6.75 12.58 -10.42
CA ILE A 7 -6.56 12.90 -9.01
C ILE A 7 -7.89 12.97 -8.28
N GLY A 8 -8.02 12.28 -7.15
CA GLY A 8 -9.22 12.34 -6.31
C GLY A 8 -9.33 11.18 -5.37
N ARG A 9 -10.32 11.26 -4.49
CA ARG A 9 -10.66 10.18 -3.56
C ARG A 9 -11.28 9.01 -4.30
N ASN A 10 -11.21 7.83 -3.67
CA ASN A 10 -11.87 6.62 -4.17
C ASN A 10 -13.37 6.90 -4.44
N ASN A 11 -13.78 6.85 -5.70
CA ASN A 11 -15.16 6.99 -6.11
C ASN A 11 -15.40 6.24 -7.44
N PRO A 12 -16.65 5.93 -7.82
CA PRO A 12 -16.94 5.17 -9.02
C PRO A 12 -16.40 5.82 -10.31
N ARG A 13 -16.41 7.14 -10.41
CA ARG A 13 -15.94 7.84 -11.62
C ARG A 13 -14.42 7.82 -11.74
N TRP A 14 -13.70 7.79 -10.61
CA TRP A 14 -12.26 7.50 -10.61
C TRP A 14 -11.98 6.14 -11.26
N CYS A 15 -12.70 5.10 -10.84
CA CYS A 15 -12.57 3.75 -11.40
C CYS A 15 -12.94 3.69 -12.89
N ILE A 16 -14.03 4.38 -13.29
CA ILE A 16 -14.47 4.47 -14.69
C ILE A 16 -13.40 5.18 -15.53
N THR A 17 -12.84 6.30 -15.07
CA THR A 17 -11.78 7.04 -15.76
C THR A 17 -10.53 6.16 -15.91
N TYR A 18 -10.12 5.48 -14.85
CA TYR A 18 -8.96 4.59 -14.87
C TYR A 18 -9.15 3.49 -15.92
N MET A 19 -10.23 2.72 -15.84
CA MET A 19 -10.50 1.64 -16.78
C MET A 19 -10.76 2.15 -18.22
N GLY A 20 -11.51 3.24 -18.34
CA GLY A 20 -11.75 3.85 -19.65
C GLY A 20 -10.47 4.29 -20.35
N THR A 21 -9.52 4.85 -19.60
CA THR A 21 -8.21 5.25 -20.13
C THR A 21 -7.41 4.05 -20.64
N ILE A 22 -7.25 3.03 -19.80
CA ILE A 22 -6.46 1.84 -20.15
C ILE A 22 -7.08 1.07 -21.31
N THR A 23 -8.39 0.85 -21.27
CA THR A 23 -9.09 0.09 -22.33
C THR A 23 -9.20 0.86 -23.65
N TYR A 24 -9.04 2.18 -23.61
CA TYR A 24 -8.90 3.01 -24.81
C TYR A 24 -7.48 2.90 -25.43
N GLY A 25 -6.50 2.41 -24.67
CA GLY A 25 -5.09 2.31 -25.09
C GLY A 25 -4.27 3.57 -24.79
N ALA A 26 -4.78 4.45 -23.94
CA ALA A 26 -4.05 5.59 -23.40
C ALA A 26 -3.32 5.23 -22.10
N VAL A 27 -2.44 6.11 -21.63
CA VAL A 27 -1.66 5.94 -20.40
C VAL A 27 -2.35 6.68 -19.28
N ILE A 28 -2.75 5.99 -18.23
CA ILE A 28 -3.29 6.61 -17.02
C ILE A 28 -2.16 7.09 -16.10
N VAL A 29 -2.35 8.27 -15.50
CA VAL A 29 -1.42 8.89 -14.55
C VAL A 29 -2.19 9.19 -13.26
N PRO A 30 -2.38 8.20 -12.39
CA PRO A 30 -3.03 8.42 -11.10
C PRO A 30 -2.10 9.20 -10.17
N ILE A 31 -2.62 10.26 -9.56
CA ILE A 31 -1.90 11.14 -8.66
C ILE A 31 -2.47 10.97 -7.25
N LEU A 32 -1.59 10.76 -6.27
CA LEU A 32 -1.99 10.68 -4.87
C LEU A 32 -2.56 12.03 -4.40
N GLN A 33 -3.71 11.97 -3.76
CA GLN A 33 -4.42 13.15 -3.26
C GLN A 33 -3.66 13.91 -2.16
N ASP A 34 -2.73 13.22 -1.50
CA ASP A 34 -1.95 13.74 -0.38
C ASP A 34 -0.63 14.42 -0.83
N PHE A 35 -0.36 14.44 -2.15
CA PHE A 35 0.75 15.18 -2.71
C PHE A 35 0.53 16.69 -2.58
N THR A 36 1.63 17.43 -2.44
CA THR A 36 1.56 18.90 -2.42
C THR A 36 1.10 19.45 -3.78
N PRO A 37 0.49 20.65 -3.84
CA PRO A 37 0.14 21.27 -5.11
C PRO A 37 1.31 21.36 -6.09
N ALA A 38 2.52 21.64 -5.61
CA ALA A 38 3.73 21.68 -6.43
C ALA A 38 4.06 20.31 -7.05
N ASP A 39 3.93 19.22 -6.28
CA ASP A 39 4.12 17.86 -6.78
C ASP A 39 3.07 17.49 -7.81
N ILE A 40 1.79 17.82 -7.55
CA ILE A 40 0.68 17.57 -8.48
C ILE A 40 0.95 18.25 -9.83
N ILE A 41 1.30 19.55 -9.82
CA ILE A 41 1.63 20.32 -11.01
C ILE A 41 2.85 19.73 -11.71
N HIS A 42 3.89 19.37 -10.95
CA HIS A 42 5.08 18.71 -11.51
C HIS A 42 4.70 17.41 -12.22
N ILE A 43 3.90 16.53 -11.62
CA ILE A 43 3.50 15.26 -12.21
C ILE A 43 2.69 15.48 -13.49
N ILE A 44 1.73 16.39 -13.48
CA ILE A 44 0.92 16.72 -14.67
C ILE A 44 1.83 17.15 -15.82
N ASN A 45 2.79 18.06 -15.55
CA ASN A 45 3.71 18.59 -16.55
C ASN A 45 4.73 17.55 -17.00
N HIS A 46 5.37 16.85 -16.08
CA HIS A 46 6.39 15.84 -16.39
C HIS A 46 5.80 14.67 -17.18
N SER A 47 4.60 14.22 -16.83
CA SER A 47 3.90 13.17 -17.56
C SER A 47 3.42 13.59 -18.96
N GLU A 48 3.36 14.91 -19.24
CA GLU A 48 2.77 15.45 -20.47
C GLU A 48 1.31 15.03 -20.64
N SER A 49 0.56 15.02 -19.56
CA SER A 49 -0.86 14.70 -19.60
C SER A 49 -1.64 15.73 -20.39
N ARG A 50 -2.54 15.26 -21.28
CA ARG A 50 -3.37 16.14 -22.12
C ARG A 50 -4.73 16.40 -21.50
N LEU A 51 -5.26 15.45 -20.75
CA LEU A 51 -6.53 15.60 -20.02
C LEU A 51 -6.25 15.41 -18.52
N LEU A 52 -7.06 16.10 -17.71
CA LEU A 52 -7.05 15.96 -16.26
C LEU A 52 -8.46 15.66 -15.76
N PHE A 53 -8.61 14.58 -15.01
CA PHE A 53 -9.83 14.29 -14.24
C PHE A 53 -9.52 14.49 -12.76
N LEU A 54 -10.30 15.32 -12.07
CA LEU A 54 -10.02 15.65 -10.68
C LEU A 54 -11.28 15.73 -9.80
N GLY A 55 -11.09 15.53 -8.49
CA GLY A 55 -12.07 15.96 -7.50
C GLY A 55 -12.11 17.49 -7.42
N ASP A 56 -13.29 18.07 -7.38
CA ASP A 56 -13.49 19.52 -7.56
C ASP A 56 -12.65 20.38 -6.59
N ASN A 57 -12.42 19.89 -5.37
CA ASN A 57 -11.58 20.57 -4.37
C ASN A 57 -10.09 20.70 -4.75
N PHE A 58 -9.63 20.00 -5.76
CA PHE A 58 -8.23 20.13 -6.24
C PHE A 58 -8.08 21.26 -7.27
N TRP A 59 -9.18 21.69 -7.91
CA TRP A 59 -9.11 22.76 -8.89
C TRP A 59 -8.73 24.11 -8.28
N ASP A 60 -9.14 24.34 -7.04
CA ASP A 60 -8.87 25.60 -6.33
C ASP A 60 -7.37 25.81 -6.00
N VAL A 61 -6.56 24.74 -6.09
CA VAL A 61 -5.13 24.78 -5.77
C VAL A 61 -4.22 24.59 -6.98
N ILE A 62 -4.80 24.44 -8.19
CA ILE A 62 -4.08 24.30 -9.45
C ILE A 62 -4.28 25.58 -10.28
N GLU A 63 -3.19 26.29 -10.59
CA GLU A 63 -3.21 27.46 -11.45
C GLU A 63 -3.13 27.04 -12.92
N GLU A 64 -4.07 27.53 -13.75
CA GLU A 64 -4.22 27.16 -15.16
C GLU A 64 -2.95 27.41 -16.00
N ASP A 65 -2.23 28.47 -15.72
CA ASP A 65 -1.01 28.85 -16.41
C ASP A 65 0.18 27.91 -16.12
N GLN A 66 0.09 27.13 -15.03
CA GLN A 66 1.10 26.16 -14.63
C GLN A 66 0.94 24.80 -15.32
N ILE A 67 -0.21 24.51 -15.94
CA ILE A 67 -0.52 23.24 -16.63
C ILE A 67 -0.77 23.42 -18.12
N LYS A 68 0.20 24.04 -18.80
CA LYS A 68 0.06 24.53 -20.17
C LYS A 68 -0.30 23.49 -21.24
N GLN A 69 0.01 22.22 -21.06
CA GLN A 69 -0.31 21.15 -22.02
C GLN A 69 -1.70 20.53 -21.79
N ILE A 70 -2.36 20.80 -20.69
CA ILE A 70 -3.72 20.29 -20.44
C ILE A 70 -4.69 20.96 -21.40
N GLU A 71 -5.42 20.18 -22.17
CA GLU A 71 -6.43 20.62 -23.11
C GLU A 71 -7.78 20.81 -22.44
N ALA A 72 -8.11 19.93 -21.49
CA ALA A 72 -9.36 20.01 -20.72
C ALA A 72 -9.25 19.38 -19.32
N VAL A 73 -10.06 19.89 -18.43
CA VAL A 73 -10.21 19.39 -17.06
C VAL A 73 -11.66 18.99 -16.81
N PHE A 74 -11.86 17.80 -16.25
CA PHE A 74 -13.17 17.23 -15.96
C PHE A 74 -13.34 16.94 -14.47
N SER A 75 -14.52 17.26 -13.95
CA SER A 75 -14.93 16.92 -12.58
C SER A 75 -15.15 15.41 -12.42
N LEU A 76 -14.65 14.83 -11.32
CA LEU A 76 -15.05 13.49 -10.89
C LEU A 76 -16.41 13.45 -10.19
N THR A 77 -17.08 14.59 -10.02
CA THR A 77 -18.42 14.65 -9.44
C THR A 77 -19.50 14.21 -10.43
N ASP A 78 -19.39 14.60 -11.70
CA ASP A 78 -20.39 14.29 -12.75
C ASP A 78 -19.84 14.26 -14.18
N PHE A 79 -18.51 14.39 -14.34
CA PHE A 79 -17.79 14.50 -15.60
C PHE A 79 -18.04 15.80 -16.38
N HIS A 80 -18.61 16.86 -15.78
CA HIS A 80 -18.67 18.14 -16.47
C HIS A 80 -17.26 18.71 -16.70
N ALA A 81 -17.10 19.48 -17.81
CA ALA A 81 -15.85 20.18 -18.07
C ALA A 81 -15.73 21.40 -17.16
N ILE A 82 -14.69 21.43 -16.33
CA ILE A 82 -14.33 22.56 -15.46
C ILE A 82 -13.55 23.61 -16.27
N TYR A 83 -12.68 23.13 -17.16
CA TYR A 83 -11.80 23.97 -17.97
C TYR A 83 -11.62 23.38 -19.36
N GLU A 84 -11.53 24.26 -20.36
CA GLU A 84 -11.24 23.93 -21.76
C GLU A 84 -10.35 25.05 -22.32
N ARG A 85 -9.14 24.71 -22.80
CA ARG A 85 -8.14 25.67 -23.24
C ARG A 85 -8.61 26.54 -24.42
N ASP A 86 -9.20 25.94 -25.43
CA ASP A 86 -9.58 26.62 -26.66
C ASP A 86 -11.08 26.93 -26.80
N GLY A 87 -11.89 26.64 -25.78
CA GLY A 87 -13.29 27.02 -25.61
C GLY A 87 -14.28 26.57 -26.69
N LYS A 88 -13.99 25.51 -27.46
CA LYS A 88 -14.71 25.32 -28.73
C LYS A 88 -15.55 24.06 -28.92
N SER A 89 -15.33 22.96 -28.20
CA SER A 89 -15.99 21.73 -28.60
C SER A 89 -16.55 20.88 -27.48
N LEU A 90 -15.99 20.92 -26.28
CA LEU A 90 -16.38 20.02 -25.19
C LEU A 90 -17.71 20.40 -24.56
N THR A 91 -17.95 21.68 -24.31
CA THR A 91 -19.24 22.17 -23.80
C THR A 91 -20.38 21.80 -24.78
N LYS A 92 -20.13 21.93 -26.09
CA LYS A 92 -21.09 21.49 -27.12
C LYS A 92 -21.25 19.97 -27.13
N PHE A 93 -20.14 19.23 -27.05
CA PHE A 93 -20.17 17.76 -27.01
C PHE A 93 -20.91 17.26 -25.78
N GLN A 94 -20.66 17.81 -24.60
CA GLN A 94 -21.36 17.44 -23.37
C GLN A 94 -22.84 17.75 -23.41
N ARG A 95 -23.21 18.93 -23.90
CA ARG A 95 -24.62 19.29 -24.10
C ARG A 95 -25.33 18.33 -25.05
N ASP A 96 -24.64 17.87 -26.08
CA ASP A 96 -25.19 17.01 -27.12
C ASP A 96 -24.95 15.50 -26.84
N ILE A 97 -24.36 15.13 -25.69
CA ILE A 97 -23.92 13.76 -25.39
C ILE A 97 -25.05 12.73 -25.52
N VAL A 98 -26.24 13.04 -25.04
CA VAL A 98 -27.41 12.15 -25.11
C VAL A 98 -27.87 11.98 -26.57
N LYS A 99 -27.84 13.05 -27.36
CA LYS A 99 -28.16 13.02 -28.77
C LYS A 99 -27.13 12.20 -29.56
N ASN A 100 -25.84 12.45 -29.28
CA ASN A 100 -24.72 11.73 -29.88
C ASN A 100 -24.78 10.24 -29.54
N TYR A 101 -25.08 9.89 -28.31
CA TYR A 101 -25.27 8.51 -27.85
C TYR A 101 -26.41 7.81 -28.62
N ARG A 102 -27.61 8.45 -28.70
CA ARG A 102 -28.76 7.90 -29.39
C ARG A 102 -28.50 7.77 -30.92
N THR A 103 -27.74 8.68 -31.50
CA THR A 103 -27.35 8.61 -32.91
C THR A 103 -26.39 7.46 -33.18
N LYS A 104 -25.41 7.25 -32.26
CA LYS A 104 -24.42 6.18 -32.35
C LYS A 104 -25.03 4.80 -32.10
N TYR A 105 -25.98 4.74 -31.12
CA TYR A 105 -26.60 3.49 -30.69
C TYR A 105 -28.14 3.59 -30.76
N PRO A 106 -28.69 3.61 -32.00
CA PRO A 106 -30.15 3.84 -32.19
C PRO A 106 -31.02 2.71 -31.65
N ARG A 107 -30.45 1.50 -31.46
CA ARG A 107 -31.11 0.34 -30.87
C ARG A 107 -30.73 0.11 -29.39
N GLY A 108 -30.07 1.09 -28.79
CA GLY A 108 -29.46 0.96 -27.45
C GLY A 108 -28.07 0.33 -27.55
N PHE A 109 -27.29 0.53 -26.46
CA PHE A 109 -25.95 -0.03 -26.32
C PHE A 109 -26.03 -1.49 -25.85
N SER A 110 -25.24 -2.35 -26.45
CA SER A 110 -25.16 -3.77 -26.08
C SER A 110 -23.69 -4.22 -25.94
N VAL A 111 -23.48 -5.42 -25.41
CA VAL A 111 -22.13 -6.03 -25.30
C VAL A 111 -21.44 -6.11 -26.66
N ASN A 112 -22.19 -6.29 -27.76
CA ASN A 112 -21.64 -6.36 -29.11
C ASN A 112 -21.10 -5.02 -29.64
N ASP A 113 -21.45 -3.92 -28.99
CA ASP A 113 -20.95 -2.59 -29.34
C ASP A 113 -19.60 -2.29 -28.66
N ILE A 114 -19.18 -3.13 -27.73
CA ILE A 114 -17.89 -2.99 -27.04
C ILE A 114 -16.80 -3.46 -28.00
N LYS A 115 -15.93 -2.53 -28.37
CA LYS A 115 -14.73 -2.82 -29.18
C LYS A 115 -13.53 -2.22 -28.47
N TYR A 116 -12.65 -3.08 -27.98
CA TYR A 116 -11.38 -2.66 -27.44
C TYR A 116 -10.31 -2.70 -28.54
N PRO A 117 -9.38 -1.73 -28.58
CA PRO A 117 -8.18 -1.86 -29.40
C PRO A 117 -7.35 -3.05 -28.92
N GLU A 118 -6.59 -3.63 -29.81
CA GLU A 118 -5.54 -4.57 -29.44
C GLU A 118 -4.40 -3.79 -28.79
N ILE A 119 -4.11 -4.11 -27.54
CA ILE A 119 -3.07 -3.45 -26.76
C ILE A 119 -1.98 -4.49 -26.48
N PRO A 120 -0.75 -4.29 -26.99
CA PRO A 120 0.37 -5.20 -26.72
C PRO A 120 0.68 -5.32 -25.23
N ASN A 121 1.08 -6.49 -24.78
CA ASN A 121 1.39 -6.75 -23.37
C ASN A 121 2.53 -5.88 -22.82
N ASP A 122 3.48 -5.49 -23.65
CA ASP A 122 4.62 -4.64 -23.32
C ASP A 122 4.34 -3.13 -23.47
N GLN A 123 3.11 -2.76 -23.87
CA GLN A 123 2.70 -1.35 -23.92
C GLN A 123 2.58 -0.78 -22.51
N VAL A 124 3.22 0.37 -22.28
CA VAL A 124 3.02 1.16 -21.06
C VAL A 124 1.60 1.72 -21.04
N VAL A 125 0.86 1.43 -19.98
CA VAL A 125 -0.53 1.89 -19.79
C VAL A 125 -0.72 2.66 -18.48
N LEU A 126 0.31 2.66 -17.63
CA LEU A 126 0.27 3.33 -16.34
C LEU A 126 1.60 4.02 -16.07
N LEU A 127 1.55 5.30 -15.67
CA LEU A 127 2.66 5.99 -15.01
C LEU A 127 2.29 6.23 -13.54
N ASN A 128 2.91 5.47 -12.65
CA ASN A 128 2.67 5.62 -11.22
C ASN A 128 3.82 6.38 -10.56
N TYR A 129 3.53 7.54 -9.98
CA TYR A 129 4.55 8.40 -9.38
C TYR A 129 4.78 8.05 -7.92
N THR A 130 6.04 7.85 -7.56
CA THR A 130 6.47 7.57 -6.18
C THR A 130 7.05 8.82 -5.54
N SER A 131 6.85 8.99 -4.23
CA SER A 131 7.55 10.02 -3.45
C SER A 131 9.04 9.68 -3.39
N GLY A 132 9.85 10.38 -4.19
CA GLY A 132 11.29 10.19 -4.20
C GLY A 132 11.96 10.71 -2.92
N THR A 133 12.86 9.95 -2.32
CA THR A 133 13.68 10.38 -1.17
C THR A 133 14.74 11.42 -1.53
N THR A 134 14.96 11.71 -2.82
CA THR A 134 16.07 12.52 -3.34
C THR A 134 15.62 13.70 -4.21
N GLY A 135 14.35 14.14 -4.15
CA GLY A 135 13.85 15.21 -5.00
C GLY A 135 12.44 14.93 -5.55
N TYR A 136 12.18 15.34 -6.79
CA TYR A 136 10.88 15.16 -7.44
C TYR A 136 10.48 13.69 -7.61
N SER A 137 9.18 13.43 -7.54
CA SER A 137 8.56 12.11 -7.75
C SER A 137 8.97 11.51 -9.11
N LYS A 138 9.27 10.21 -9.13
CA LYS A 138 9.63 9.47 -10.35
C LYS A 138 8.42 8.75 -10.92
N GLY A 139 8.20 8.85 -12.22
CA GLY A 139 7.12 8.15 -12.91
C GLY A 139 7.54 6.71 -13.28
N VAL A 140 7.06 5.73 -12.55
CA VAL A 140 7.29 4.31 -12.83
C VAL A 140 6.45 3.89 -14.03
N MET A 141 7.07 3.37 -15.09
CA MET A 141 6.40 2.91 -16.30
C MET A 141 5.95 1.46 -16.15
N LEU A 142 4.63 1.25 -16.06
CA LEU A 142 4.04 -0.08 -15.93
C LEU A 142 3.27 -0.47 -17.20
N THR A 143 3.51 -1.69 -17.66
CA THR A 143 2.91 -2.27 -18.87
C THR A 143 1.61 -2.99 -18.57
N VAL A 144 0.87 -3.37 -19.63
CA VAL A 144 -0.29 -4.26 -19.51
C VAL A 144 0.09 -5.54 -18.76
N ASN A 145 1.23 -6.15 -19.13
CA ASN A 145 1.68 -7.39 -18.50
C ASN A 145 1.97 -7.24 -17.00
N ASN A 146 2.63 -6.15 -16.60
CA ASN A 146 2.89 -5.90 -15.17
C ASN A 146 1.60 -5.86 -14.34
N LEU A 147 0.55 -5.20 -14.85
CA LEU A 147 -0.75 -5.12 -14.15
C LEU A 147 -1.51 -6.44 -14.18
N THR A 148 -1.60 -7.07 -15.36
CA THR A 148 -2.40 -8.28 -15.52
C THR A 148 -1.81 -9.48 -14.79
N SER A 149 -0.48 -9.64 -14.74
CA SER A 149 0.16 -10.72 -13.99
C SER A 149 -0.09 -10.62 -12.48
N ASN A 150 -0.06 -9.42 -11.89
CA ASN A 150 -0.45 -9.18 -10.49
C ASN A 150 -1.93 -9.55 -10.23
N VAL A 151 -2.83 -9.09 -11.10
CA VAL A 151 -4.27 -9.37 -10.99
C VAL A 151 -4.56 -10.86 -11.16
N MET A 152 -3.93 -11.52 -12.14
CA MET A 152 -4.10 -12.95 -12.38
C MET A 152 -3.53 -13.78 -11.24
N PHE A 153 -2.41 -13.39 -10.66
CA PHE A 153 -1.90 -14.03 -9.45
C PHE A 153 -2.94 -13.98 -8.33
N ALA A 154 -3.50 -12.80 -8.05
CA ALA A 154 -4.54 -12.64 -7.03
C ALA A 154 -5.78 -13.48 -7.33
N ALA A 155 -6.25 -13.49 -8.59
CA ALA A 155 -7.46 -14.18 -9.01
C ALA A 155 -7.33 -15.72 -9.03
N THR A 156 -6.14 -16.23 -9.35
CA THR A 156 -5.93 -17.68 -9.57
C THR A 156 -5.10 -18.33 -8.48
N THR A 157 -3.88 -17.87 -8.22
CA THR A 157 -2.91 -18.56 -7.36
C THR A 157 -3.28 -18.46 -5.87
N ILE A 158 -3.67 -17.28 -5.40
CA ILE A 158 -4.12 -17.09 -4.01
C ILE A 158 -5.35 -17.93 -3.70
N ASN A 159 -6.24 -18.13 -4.69
CA ASN A 159 -7.45 -18.90 -4.54
C ASN A 159 -7.22 -20.42 -4.51
N THR A 160 -6.08 -20.92 -5.00
CA THR A 160 -5.87 -22.38 -5.18
C THR A 160 -5.02 -23.02 -4.09
N GLN A 161 -4.10 -22.29 -3.46
CA GLN A 161 -3.14 -22.87 -2.52
C GLN A 161 -3.75 -23.35 -1.20
N THR A 162 -4.84 -22.75 -0.75
CA THR A 162 -5.46 -23.05 0.55
C THR A 162 -6.84 -23.70 0.46
N GLY A 163 -7.40 -23.80 -0.74
CA GLY A 163 -8.82 -24.12 -0.94
C GLY A 163 -9.78 -23.00 -0.49
N GLN A 164 -9.26 -21.91 0.07
CA GLN A 164 -10.02 -20.70 0.39
C GLN A 164 -9.90 -19.71 -0.75
N ARG A 165 -11.02 -19.17 -1.18
CA ARG A 165 -11.05 -18.16 -2.24
C ARG A 165 -11.08 -16.78 -1.62
N TYR A 166 -9.92 -16.11 -1.57
CA TYR A 166 -9.83 -14.74 -1.07
C TYR A 166 -10.55 -13.78 -2.02
N PHE A 167 -10.20 -13.82 -3.29
CA PHE A 167 -10.92 -13.10 -4.33
C PHE A 167 -11.87 -14.07 -5.05
N GLN A 168 -13.16 -13.80 -5.01
CA GLN A 168 -14.18 -14.65 -5.63
C GLN A 168 -15.35 -13.83 -6.14
N LYS A 169 -16.11 -14.41 -7.08
CA LYS A 169 -17.36 -13.83 -7.58
C LYS A 169 -18.32 -13.55 -6.43
N GLY A 170 -18.80 -12.30 -6.35
CA GLY A 170 -19.67 -11.85 -5.26
C GLY A 170 -18.97 -11.65 -3.92
N GLY A 171 -17.65 -11.87 -3.80
CA GLY A 171 -16.86 -11.48 -2.64
C GLY A 171 -16.95 -9.96 -2.44
N ARG A 172 -16.85 -9.51 -1.19
CA ARG A 172 -17.01 -8.10 -0.82
C ARG A 172 -15.70 -7.51 -0.36
N THR A 173 -15.32 -6.39 -0.96
CA THR A 173 -14.15 -5.59 -0.62
C THR A 173 -14.59 -4.21 -0.21
N LEU A 174 -14.09 -3.69 0.92
CA LEU A 174 -14.17 -2.28 1.28
C LEU A 174 -12.86 -1.61 0.85
N SER A 175 -12.92 -0.82 -0.20
CA SER A 175 -11.77 -0.09 -0.75
C SER A 175 -11.60 1.23 -0.02
N PHE A 176 -10.58 1.33 0.81
CA PHE A 176 -10.22 2.53 1.56
C PHE A 176 -8.74 2.93 1.41
N LEU A 177 -7.91 2.04 0.89
CA LEU A 177 -6.56 2.41 0.47
C LEU A 177 -6.62 3.35 -0.74
N PRO A 178 -5.73 4.32 -0.87
CA PRO A 178 -5.69 5.19 -2.05
C PRO A 178 -5.57 4.39 -3.34
N LEU A 179 -6.53 4.52 -4.26
CA LEU A 179 -6.48 3.80 -5.55
C LEU A 179 -5.37 4.34 -6.48
N ALA A 180 -4.85 5.52 -6.23
CA ALA A 180 -3.67 6.03 -6.93
C ALA A 180 -2.37 5.34 -6.48
N HIS A 181 -2.38 4.61 -5.36
CA HIS A 181 -1.26 3.79 -4.92
C HIS A 181 -1.36 2.38 -5.50
N ALA A 182 -0.24 1.81 -5.97
CA ALA A 182 -0.19 0.52 -6.65
C ALA A 182 -0.87 -0.62 -5.86
N TYR A 183 -0.68 -0.67 -4.54
CA TYR A 183 -1.27 -1.67 -3.65
C TYR A 183 -2.81 -1.58 -3.62
N GLY A 184 -3.36 -0.40 -3.38
CA GLY A 184 -4.81 -0.17 -3.39
C GLY A 184 -5.42 -0.42 -4.78
N CYS A 185 -4.75 0.04 -5.84
CA CYS A 185 -5.21 -0.18 -7.20
C CYS A 185 -5.30 -1.67 -7.56
N ALA A 186 -4.24 -2.43 -7.30
CA ALA A 186 -4.19 -3.84 -7.67
C ALA A 186 -5.18 -4.70 -6.87
N PHE A 187 -5.27 -4.51 -5.54
CA PHE A 187 -5.95 -5.47 -4.67
C PHE A 187 -7.28 -4.97 -4.07
N ASP A 188 -7.52 -3.66 -3.99
CA ASP A 188 -8.84 -3.13 -3.62
C ASP A 188 -9.74 -2.84 -4.81
N PHE A 189 -9.18 -2.81 -6.05
CA PHE A 189 -9.93 -2.47 -7.24
C PHE A 189 -9.79 -3.51 -8.36
N LEU A 190 -8.60 -3.68 -8.95
CA LEU A 190 -8.46 -4.50 -10.16
C LEU A 190 -8.70 -5.99 -9.92
N ALA A 191 -8.15 -6.57 -8.85
CA ALA A 191 -8.32 -8.00 -8.55
C ALA A 191 -9.78 -8.35 -8.23
N PRO A 192 -10.50 -7.66 -7.32
CA PRO A 192 -11.92 -7.94 -7.10
C PRO A 192 -12.78 -7.68 -8.35
N LEU A 193 -12.44 -6.66 -9.17
CA LEU A 193 -13.14 -6.42 -10.43
C LEU A 193 -12.99 -7.60 -11.39
N ALA A 194 -11.78 -8.13 -11.56
CA ALA A 194 -11.47 -9.22 -12.49
C ALA A 194 -12.23 -10.50 -12.15
N VAL A 195 -12.51 -10.78 -10.89
CA VAL A 195 -13.26 -11.97 -10.46
C VAL A 195 -14.76 -11.75 -10.32
N GLY A 196 -15.27 -10.54 -10.59
CA GLY A 196 -16.68 -10.19 -10.39
C GLY A 196 -17.06 -10.04 -8.93
N GLY A 197 -16.17 -9.49 -8.11
CA GLY A 197 -16.40 -9.12 -6.71
C GLY A 197 -17.22 -7.84 -6.57
N HIS A 198 -17.66 -7.58 -5.36
CA HIS A 198 -18.37 -6.37 -4.96
C HIS A 198 -17.39 -5.38 -4.32
N ILE A 199 -17.21 -4.22 -4.91
CA ILE A 199 -16.30 -3.19 -4.43
C ILE A 199 -17.12 -2.05 -3.84
N THR A 200 -16.95 -1.81 -2.54
CA THR A 200 -17.51 -0.62 -1.87
C THR A 200 -16.40 0.39 -1.66
N LEU A 201 -16.54 1.56 -2.25
CA LEU A 201 -15.55 2.64 -2.16
C LEU A 201 -15.87 3.53 -0.96
N LEU A 202 -14.93 3.71 -0.03
CA LEU A 202 -15.17 4.48 1.20
C LEU A 202 -15.38 5.97 0.92
N GLY A 203 -14.68 6.56 -0.03
CA GLY A 203 -14.83 7.97 -0.44
C GLY A 203 -14.51 9.03 0.64
N LYS A 204 -14.14 8.61 1.84
CA LYS A 204 -13.82 9.45 3.01
C LYS A 204 -12.43 9.10 3.55
N ILE A 205 -11.88 10.00 4.36
CA ILE A 205 -10.64 9.72 5.11
C ILE A 205 -10.91 8.54 6.06
N PRO A 206 -10.07 7.50 6.05
CA PRO A 206 -10.30 6.26 6.79
C PRO A 206 -9.98 6.39 8.29
N ALA A 207 -10.71 7.28 9.02
CA ALA A 207 -10.64 7.32 10.47
C ALA A 207 -11.19 6.01 11.07
N ALA A 208 -10.64 5.55 12.20
CA ALA A 208 -10.97 4.26 12.79
C ALA A 208 -12.47 4.02 12.98
N LYS A 209 -13.22 5.03 13.48
CA LYS A 209 -14.68 4.94 13.65
C LYS A 209 -15.40 4.75 12.32
N ILE A 210 -15.03 5.53 11.30
CA ILE A 210 -15.63 5.46 9.96
C ILE A 210 -15.37 4.10 9.32
N LEU A 211 -14.15 3.58 9.48
CA LEU A 211 -13.79 2.24 8.98
C LEU A 211 -14.62 1.14 9.62
N LEU A 212 -14.73 1.12 10.95
CA LEU A 212 -15.49 0.10 11.67
C LEU A 212 -16.99 0.15 11.32
N GLU A 213 -17.58 1.35 11.22
CA GLU A 213 -18.95 1.53 10.79
C GLU A 213 -19.18 1.02 9.35
N ALA A 214 -18.26 1.34 8.44
CA ALA A 214 -18.33 0.86 7.05
C ALA A 214 -18.16 -0.68 6.97
N MET A 215 -17.22 -1.26 7.73
CA MET A 215 -17.00 -2.70 7.78
C MET A 215 -18.21 -3.45 8.34
N ALA A 216 -18.89 -2.91 9.35
CA ALA A 216 -20.12 -3.49 9.91
C ALA A 216 -21.25 -3.56 8.88
N VAL A 217 -21.34 -2.57 7.96
CA VAL A 217 -22.34 -2.53 6.88
C VAL A 217 -21.94 -3.42 5.71
N VAL A 218 -20.72 -3.28 5.21
CA VAL A 218 -20.21 -3.98 4.02
C VAL A 218 -19.98 -5.47 4.30
N LYS A 219 -19.53 -5.80 5.51
CA LYS A 219 -19.12 -7.15 5.92
C LYS A 219 -18.14 -7.76 4.91
N PRO A 220 -16.96 -7.16 4.74
CA PRO A 220 -16.01 -7.57 3.72
C PRO A 220 -15.57 -9.02 3.92
N THR A 221 -15.24 -9.71 2.82
CA THR A 221 -14.69 -11.06 2.83
C THR A 221 -13.17 -11.05 2.84
N ILE A 222 -12.57 -9.96 2.37
CA ILE A 222 -11.14 -9.70 2.34
C ILE A 222 -10.89 -8.24 2.72
N ILE A 223 -9.84 -8.00 3.47
CA ILE A 223 -9.38 -6.64 3.83
C ILE A 223 -7.91 -6.52 3.46
N CYS A 224 -7.61 -5.57 2.55
CA CYS A 224 -6.25 -5.11 2.32
C CYS A 224 -6.01 -3.87 3.18
N CYS A 225 -4.95 -3.85 3.97
CA CYS A 225 -4.68 -2.74 4.87
C CYS A 225 -3.19 -2.51 5.10
N VAL A 226 -2.88 -1.37 5.69
CA VAL A 226 -1.55 -1.06 6.22
C VAL A 226 -1.46 -1.49 7.69
N PRO A 227 -0.26 -1.81 8.22
CA PRO A 227 -0.06 -2.29 9.59
C PRO A 227 -0.72 -1.42 10.66
N MET A 228 -0.60 -0.10 10.55
CA MET A 228 -1.13 0.89 11.50
C MET A 228 -2.59 0.65 11.90
N ILE A 229 -3.43 0.09 11.03
CA ILE A 229 -4.85 -0.17 11.35
C ILE A 229 -4.97 -1.24 12.42
N LEU A 230 -4.27 -2.36 12.26
CA LEU A 230 -4.28 -3.47 13.21
C LEU A 230 -3.52 -3.11 14.49
N GLU A 231 -2.42 -2.40 14.38
CA GLU A 231 -1.61 -1.92 15.51
C GLU A 231 -2.39 -0.96 16.41
N LYS A 232 -3.13 0.00 15.84
CA LYS A 232 -4.00 0.89 16.62
C LYS A 232 -5.12 0.12 17.34
N VAL A 233 -5.71 -0.88 16.68
CA VAL A 233 -6.73 -1.73 17.33
C VAL A 233 -6.09 -2.54 18.48
N TYR A 234 -4.92 -3.13 18.25
CA TYR A 234 -4.20 -3.86 19.28
C TYR A 234 -3.86 -2.97 20.48
N ARG A 235 -3.18 -1.86 20.26
CA ARG A 235 -2.72 -0.97 21.35
C ARG A 235 -3.86 -0.28 22.09
N LYS A 236 -4.88 0.22 21.39
CA LYS A 236 -5.96 1.01 22.03
C LYS A 236 -7.08 0.16 22.62
N GLN A 237 -7.30 -1.06 22.13
CA GLN A 237 -8.45 -1.88 22.55
C GLN A 237 -8.05 -3.19 23.22
N VAL A 238 -6.99 -3.86 22.74
CA VAL A 238 -6.63 -5.20 23.20
C VAL A 238 -5.63 -5.15 24.37
N LEU A 239 -4.52 -4.46 24.20
CA LEU A 239 -3.44 -4.41 25.16
C LEU A 239 -3.90 -3.92 26.55
N PRO A 240 -4.65 -2.79 26.68
CA PRO A 240 -5.13 -2.32 27.97
C PRO A 240 -6.08 -3.30 28.66
N MET A 241 -6.81 -4.12 27.88
CA MET A 241 -7.68 -5.15 28.44
C MET A 241 -6.86 -6.33 29.00
N LEU A 242 -5.76 -6.70 28.36
CA LEU A 242 -4.90 -7.80 28.77
C LEU A 242 -4.07 -7.48 30.02
N GLU A 243 -3.67 -6.22 30.18
CA GLU A 243 -2.80 -5.76 31.27
C GLU A 243 -3.55 -5.47 32.57
N LYS A 244 -4.87 -5.25 32.52
CA LYS A 244 -5.66 -4.85 33.70
C LYS A 244 -6.08 -6.01 34.58
N GLY A 245 -5.71 -5.95 35.85
CA GLY A 245 -6.28 -6.69 36.99
C GLY A 245 -6.35 -8.21 36.82
N PRO A 246 -7.53 -8.83 37.01
CA PRO A 246 -7.68 -10.29 36.98
C PRO A 246 -7.32 -10.92 35.64
N MET A 247 -7.39 -10.15 34.53
CA MET A 247 -7.10 -10.62 33.19
C MET A 247 -5.61 -10.97 33.03
N SER A 248 -4.72 -10.14 33.56
CA SER A 248 -3.26 -10.39 33.48
C SER A 248 -2.87 -11.67 34.24
N ILE A 249 -3.60 -12.03 35.33
CA ILE A 249 -3.41 -13.27 36.06
C ILE A 249 -3.97 -14.44 35.25
N ALA A 250 -5.17 -14.30 34.68
CA ALA A 250 -5.82 -15.34 33.89
C ALA A 250 -5.00 -15.72 32.63
N MET A 251 -4.30 -14.74 32.07
CA MET A 251 -3.41 -14.94 30.91
C MET A 251 -2.19 -15.84 31.20
N LYS A 252 -1.81 -16.00 32.47
CA LYS A 252 -0.72 -16.90 32.90
C LYS A 252 -1.15 -18.35 33.02
N ILE A 253 -2.45 -18.63 32.96
CA ILE A 253 -3.02 -20.00 33.09
C ILE A 253 -3.33 -20.55 31.68
N PRO A 254 -2.67 -21.63 31.20
CA PRO A 254 -2.74 -22.07 29.80
C PRO A 254 -4.15 -22.35 29.26
N LEU A 255 -5.04 -22.95 30.03
CA LEU A 255 -6.42 -23.24 29.61
C LEU A 255 -7.30 -21.99 29.54
N LEU A 256 -7.16 -21.07 30.49
CA LEU A 256 -7.88 -19.80 30.53
C LEU A 256 -7.40 -18.86 29.41
N ASN A 257 -6.10 -18.80 29.19
CA ASN A 257 -5.48 -18.05 28.15
C ASN A 257 -6.05 -18.42 26.76
N SER A 258 -6.17 -19.72 26.44
CA SER A 258 -6.74 -20.17 25.17
C SER A 258 -8.21 -19.74 24.97
N ALA A 259 -9.01 -19.80 26.04
CA ALA A 259 -10.40 -19.33 26.01
C ALA A 259 -10.47 -17.81 25.80
N ILE A 260 -9.63 -17.05 26.50
CA ILE A 260 -9.53 -15.59 26.36
C ILE A 260 -9.16 -15.22 24.93
N TYR A 261 -8.14 -15.85 24.34
CA TYR A 261 -7.72 -15.63 22.95
C TYR A 261 -8.87 -15.87 21.95
N SER A 262 -9.66 -16.93 22.15
CA SER A 262 -10.82 -17.22 21.32
C SER A 262 -11.89 -16.11 21.40
N VAL A 263 -12.13 -15.58 22.61
CA VAL A 263 -13.08 -14.47 22.82
C VAL A 263 -12.57 -13.17 22.16
N ILE A 264 -11.29 -12.87 22.33
CA ILE A 264 -10.67 -11.68 21.72
C ILE A 264 -10.72 -11.79 20.20
N ARG A 265 -10.31 -12.93 19.64
CA ARG A 265 -10.40 -13.20 18.20
C ARG A 265 -11.81 -12.94 17.69
N LYS A 266 -12.83 -13.51 18.35
CA LYS A 266 -14.23 -13.33 17.95
C LYS A 266 -14.62 -11.85 17.97
N LYS A 267 -14.31 -11.12 19.05
CA LYS A 267 -14.63 -9.69 19.16
C LYS A 267 -13.96 -8.86 18.06
N LEU A 268 -12.69 -9.15 17.75
CA LEU A 268 -11.99 -8.47 16.66
C LEU A 268 -12.64 -8.79 15.31
N MET A 269 -12.95 -10.06 15.03
CA MET A 269 -13.63 -10.44 13.81
C MET A 269 -14.99 -9.77 13.67
N ASP A 270 -15.76 -9.71 14.74
CA ASP A 270 -17.07 -9.04 14.78
C ASP A 270 -16.94 -7.53 14.53
N ALA A 271 -15.93 -6.87 15.08
CA ALA A 271 -15.63 -5.45 14.86
C ALA A 271 -15.31 -5.15 13.39
N PHE A 272 -14.66 -6.07 12.70
CA PHE A 272 -14.37 -5.96 11.27
C PHE A 272 -15.51 -6.50 10.36
N GLY A 273 -16.72 -6.67 10.89
CA GLY A 273 -17.92 -7.04 10.14
C GLY A 273 -18.27 -8.53 10.18
N GLY A 274 -17.50 -9.36 10.88
CA GLY A 274 -17.82 -10.76 11.18
C GLY A 274 -17.72 -11.75 10.00
N ASN A 275 -17.23 -11.32 8.84
CA ASN A 275 -17.22 -12.14 7.62
C ASN A 275 -15.85 -12.18 6.91
N VAL A 276 -14.82 -11.61 7.52
CA VAL A 276 -13.49 -11.51 6.92
C VAL A 276 -12.81 -12.87 6.95
N GLY A 277 -12.41 -13.36 5.77
CA GLY A 277 -11.61 -14.58 5.65
C GLY A 277 -10.12 -14.34 5.82
N ILE A 278 -9.63 -13.15 5.43
CA ILE A 278 -8.21 -12.79 5.51
C ILE A 278 -8.00 -11.27 5.56
N PHE A 279 -6.97 -10.88 6.32
CA PHE A 279 -6.35 -9.56 6.26
C PHE A 279 -5.01 -9.68 5.54
N ILE A 280 -4.87 -8.99 4.42
CA ILE A 280 -3.60 -8.85 3.72
C ILE A 280 -2.98 -7.52 4.16
N VAL A 281 -1.84 -7.60 4.81
CA VAL A 281 -1.12 -6.43 5.34
C VAL A 281 0.06 -6.12 4.44
N GLY A 282 0.24 -4.86 4.06
CA GLY A 282 1.34 -4.45 3.19
C GLY A 282 1.61 -2.96 3.25
N GLY A 283 2.64 -2.52 2.54
CA GLY A 283 3.02 -1.11 2.42
C GLY A 283 3.96 -0.59 3.50
N ALA A 284 4.13 -1.31 4.61
CA ALA A 284 5.09 -1.00 5.67
C ALA A 284 5.41 -2.27 6.48
N PRO A 285 6.51 -2.32 7.24
CA PRO A 285 6.75 -3.36 8.23
C PRO A 285 5.65 -3.37 9.30
N MET A 286 5.27 -4.56 9.76
CA MET A 286 4.33 -4.71 10.87
C MET A 286 5.09 -4.85 12.18
N ASN A 287 4.60 -4.20 13.22
CA ASN A 287 5.14 -4.28 14.56
C ASN A 287 5.12 -5.72 15.07
N GLN A 288 6.28 -6.22 15.53
CA GLN A 288 6.49 -7.64 15.90
C GLN A 288 5.60 -8.08 17.07
N GLU A 289 5.34 -7.22 18.04
CA GLU A 289 4.48 -7.54 19.18
C GLU A 289 3.04 -7.75 18.72
N THR A 290 2.53 -6.82 17.91
CA THR A 290 1.19 -6.91 17.34
C THR A 290 1.04 -8.15 16.46
N GLU A 291 2.00 -8.42 15.57
CA GLU A 291 2.03 -9.60 14.71
C GLU A 291 2.01 -10.89 15.55
N SER A 292 2.92 -11.00 16.52
CA SER A 292 3.02 -12.16 17.42
C SER A 292 1.71 -12.40 18.19
N PHE A 293 1.06 -11.32 18.63
CA PHE A 293 -0.23 -11.42 19.30
C PHE A 293 -1.32 -11.93 18.37
N LEU A 294 -1.46 -11.35 17.16
CA LEU A 294 -2.46 -11.74 16.18
C LEU A 294 -2.29 -13.21 15.76
N MET A 295 -1.04 -13.66 15.59
CA MET A 295 -0.75 -15.08 15.34
C MET A 295 -1.14 -15.97 16.52
N LYS A 296 -0.84 -15.58 17.78
CA LYS A 296 -1.24 -16.34 18.99
C LYS A 296 -2.75 -16.56 19.07
N ILE A 297 -3.54 -15.55 18.73
CA ILE A 297 -5.01 -15.67 18.70
C ILE A 297 -5.52 -16.31 17.42
N LYS A 298 -4.65 -16.74 16.51
CA LYS A 298 -4.97 -17.29 15.18
C LYS A 298 -5.86 -16.35 14.36
N PHE A 299 -5.58 -15.04 14.43
CA PHE A 299 -6.26 -14.06 13.60
C PHE A 299 -5.82 -14.24 12.15
N PRO A 300 -6.72 -14.17 11.15
CA PRO A 300 -6.39 -14.51 9.77
C PRO A 300 -5.63 -13.36 9.09
N ILE A 301 -4.33 -13.27 9.34
CA ILE A 301 -3.44 -12.27 8.73
C ILE A 301 -2.39 -12.92 7.86
N THR A 302 -1.96 -12.20 6.85
CA THR A 302 -0.72 -12.43 6.13
C THR A 302 -0.09 -11.09 5.74
N ILE A 303 1.22 -11.09 5.56
CA ILE A 303 1.97 -9.92 5.13
C ILE A 303 2.50 -10.17 3.73
N GLY A 304 2.27 -9.21 2.83
CA GLY A 304 2.84 -9.18 1.50
C GLY A 304 3.87 -8.06 1.37
N TYR A 305 4.90 -8.29 0.56
CA TYR A 305 5.90 -7.30 0.24
C TYR A 305 5.89 -6.97 -1.25
N GLY A 306 6.12 -5.71 -1.53
CA GLY A 306 6.21 -5.21 -2.89
C GLY A 306 6.54 -3.73 -2.95
N MET A 307 6.69 -3.23 -4.17
CA MET A 307 7.01 -1.84 -4.46
C MET A 307 6.37 -1.42 -5.78
N THR A 308 6.22 -0.14 -6.00
CA THR A 308 5.58 0.40 -7.22
C THR A 308 6.27 -0.10 -8.48
N GLU A 309 7.59 -0.25 -8.45
CA GLU A 309 8.42 -0.76 -9.53
C GLU A 309 8.15 -2.24 -9.87
N CYS A 310 7.34 -2.95 -9.05
CA CYS A 310 6.89 -4.33 -9.27
C CYS A 310 5.35 -4.48 -9.37
N ALA A 311 4.60 -3.42 -9.55
CA ALA A 311 3.18 -3.34 -9.91
C ALA A 311 2.10 -3.98 -9.00
N PRO A 312 2.19 -4.17 -7.68
CA PRO A 312 3.33 -3.96 -6.79
C PRO A 312 4.01 -5.23 -6.28
N LEU A 313 3.42 -6.45 -6.37
CA LEU A 313 3.68 -7.60 -5.51
C LEU A 313 4.95 -8.37 -5.87
N ILE A 314 5.80 -8.61 -4.89
CA ILE A 314 7.01 -9.43 -4.99
C ILE A 314 6.85 -10.73 -4.21
N SER A 315 6.31 -10.67 -2.98
CA SER A 315 6.12 -11.87 -2.14
C SER A 315 4.79 -11.88 -1.43
N PHE A 316 4.30 -13.10 -1.22
CA PHE A 316 3.05 -13.39 -0.53
C PHE A 316 3.02 -14.86 -0.09
N THR A 317 2.36 -15.12 1.04
CA THR A 317 2.05 -16.48 1.49
C THR A 317 0.65 -16.49 2.12
N PRO A 318 -0.18 -17.51 1.88
CA PRO A 318 -1.45 -17.66 2.57
C PRO A 318 -1.30 -17.69 4.10
N ASP A 319 -2.32 -17.22 4.82
CA ASP A 319 -2.31 -17.06 6.29
C ASP A 319 -2.00 -18.33 7.06
N ASN A 320 -2.43 -19.48 6.56
CA ASN A 320 -2.17 -20.78 7.19
C ASN A 320 -0.72 -21.29 7.01
N GLU A 321 0.05 -20.69 6.12
CA GLU A 321 1.47 -20.98 5.85
C GLU A 321 2.39 -19.81 6.23
N PHE A 322 1.80 -18.73 6.73
CA PHE A 322 2.53 -17.51 7.08
C PHE A 322 3.49 -17.75 8.24
N LYS A 323 4.73 -17.31 8.09
CA LYS A 323 5.78 -17.40 9.11
C LYS A 323 5.97 -16.06 9.78
N ALA A 324 6.08 -16.05 11.11
CA ALA A 324 6.31 -14.84 11.88
C ALA A 324 7.55 -14.06 11.42
N GLY A 325 7.43 -12.74 11.35
CA GLY A 325 8.51 -11.83 10.93
C GLY A 325 8.83 -11.88 9.44
N SER A 326 8.11 -12.70 8.65
CA SER A 326 8.31 -12.78 7.20
C SER A 326 7.35 -11.85 6.44
N CYS A 327 7.67 -11.59 5.18
CA CYS A 327 6.76 -10.97 4.23
C CYS A 327 6.29 -11.96 3.14
N GLY A 328 6.32 -13.25 3.45
CA GLY A 328 5.89 -14.32 2.56
C GLY A 328 6.96 -14.81 1.60
N ARG A 329 6.58 -15.79 0.77
CA ARG A 329 7.45 -16.33 -0.27
C ARG A 329 7.35 -15.50 -1.54
N PHE A 330 8.47 -15.35 -2.24
CA PHE A 330 8.45 -14.69 -3.54
C PHE A 330 7.58 -15.48 -4.55
N LEU A 331 7.03 -14.78 -5.53
CA LEU A 331 6.05 -15.32 -6.49
C LEU A 331 6.73 -16.19 -7.54
N LYS A 332 7.09 -17.40 -7.15
CA LYS A 332 7.76 -18.36 -8.03
C LYS A 332 6.96 -18.64 -9.30
N GLY A 333 7.61 -18.58 -10.44
CA GLY A 333 7.00 -18.76 -11.77
C GLY A 333 6.56 -17.47 -12.43
N LEU A 334 6.41 -16.36 -11.68
CA LEU A 334 6.22 -15.00 -12.18
C LEU A 334 7.48 -14.15 -12.01
N LEU A 335 8.20 -14.40 -10.92
CA LEU A 335 9.42 -13.69 -10.56
C LEU A 335 10.56 -14.65 -10.26
N GLU A 336 11.76 -14.20 -10.54
CA GLU A 336 13.00 -14.69 -10.01
C GLU A 336 13.45 -13.69 -8.94
N VAL A 337 13.86 -14.20 -7.78
CA VAL A 337 14.36 -13.38 -6.66
C VAL A 337 15.65 -13.97 -6.15
N ARG A 338 16.64 -13.12 -5.92
CA ARG A 338 17.89 -13.48 -5.26
C ARG A 338 18.24 -12.42 -4.21
N ILE A 339 18.96 -12.87 -3.19
CA ILE A 339 19.56 -11.99 -2.19
C ILE A 339 21.04 -11.85 -2.55
N ASP A 340 21.52 -10.62 -2.68
CA ASP A 340 22.92 -10.33 -2.95
C ASP A 340 23.76 -10.48 -1.66
N SER A 341 24.04 -11.73 -1.34
CA SER A 341 24.73 -12.15 -0.11
C SER A 341 25.47 -13.48 -0.32
N GLU A 342 26.59 -13.66 0.35
CA GLU A 342 27.34 -14.93 0.38
C GLU A 342 26.57 -16.05 1.11
N ASP A 343 25.76 -15.68 2.12
CA ASP A 343 24.88 -16.61 2.85
C ASP A 343 23.49 -15.97 3.00
N PRO A 344 22.60 -16.09 1.99
CA PRO A 344 21.27 -15.47 1.98
C PRO A 344 20.38 -15.85 3.16
N GLN A 345 20.67 -16.95 3.84
CA GLN A 345 19.86 -17.38 4.99
C GLN A 345 20.24 -16.66 6.29
N ARG A 346 21.49 -16.22 6.42
CA ARG A 346 22.04 -15.67 7.68
C ARG A 346 22.50 -14.24 7.55
N VAL A 347 23.00 -13.86 6.38
CA VAL A 347 23.56 -12.53 6.13
C VAL A 347 22.63 -11.79 5.19
N ALA A 348 22.08 -10.66 5.66
CA ALA A 348 21.21 -9.85 4.84
C ALA A 348 21.96 -9.25 3.65
N GLY A 349 21.35 -9.34 2.48
CA GLY A 349 21.79 -8.72 1.24
C GLY A 349 20.63 -8.00 0.55
N GLU A 350 20.93 -7.25 -0.50
CA GLU A 350 19.92 -6.57 -1.29
C GLU A 350 19.02 -7.58 -2.01
N ILE A 351 17.71 -7.32 -2.01
CA ILE A 351 16.73 -8.08 -2.79
C ILE A 351 16.86 -7.65 -4.26
N LEU A 352 17.14 -8.61 -5.13
CA LEU A 352 17.15 -8.42 -6.58
C LEU A 352 15.98 -9.20 -7.19
N VAL A 353 15.22 -8.53 -8.06
CA VAL A 353 13.98 -9.09 -8.64
C VAL A 353 14.03 -9.00 -10.16
N ARG A 354 13.65 -10.08 -10.84
CA ARG A 354 13.47 -10.12 -12.28
C ARG A 354 12.18 -10.84 -12.65
N GLY A 355 11.47 -10.39 -13.66
CA GLY A 355 10.28 -11.08 -14.18
C GLY A 355 9.14 -10.16 -14.57
N GLU A 356 7.94 -10.75 -14.68
CA GLU A 356 6.78 -10.12 -15.30
C GLU A 356 6.23 -8.90 -14.55
N HIS A 357 6.50 -8.77 -13.26
CA HIS A 357 6.04 -7.63 -12.47
C HIS A 357 6.96 -6.41 -12.57
N VAL A 358 8.21 -6.60 -13.00
CA VAL A 358 9.22 -5.53 -13.00
C VAL A 358 8.90 -4.47 -14.05
N MET A 359 8.97 -3.21 -13.64
CA MET A 359 8.69 -2.03 -14.46
C MET A 359 9.56 -1.97 -15.74
N LYS A 360 9.14 -1.18 -16.70
CA LYS A 360 9.94 -0.89 -17.90
C LYS A 360 11.05 0.13 -17.64
N GLY A 361 10.99 0.87 -16.52
CA GLY A 361 11.92 1.92 -16.12
C GLY A 361 11.20 3.16 -15.61
N TYR A 362 11.95 4.23 -15.35
CA TYR A 362 11.41 5.52 -14.98
C TYR A 362 11.22 6.42 -16.20
N TYR A 363 10.05 7.00 -16.32
CA TYR A 363 9.67 7.86 -17.45
C TYR A 363 10.60 9.08 -17.55
N LYS A 364 11.21 9.26 -18.72
CA LYS A 364 12.20 10.33 -19.01
C LYS A 364 13.37 10.41 -18.01
N ASN A 365 13.76 9.28 -17.44
CA ASN A 365 14.84 9.23 -16.46
C ASN A 365 15.69 7.96 -16.60
N ASP A 366 16.39 7.87 -17.74
CA ASP A 366 17.27 6.74 -18.04
C ASP A 366 18.41 6.60 -17.03
N LYS A 367 18.93 7.73 -16.54
CA LYS A 367 20.00 7.75 -15.52
C LYS A 367 19.60 6.99 -14.25
N ASP A 368 18.43 7.25 -13.71
CA ASP A 368 17.97 6.55 -12.50
C ASP A 368 17.43 5.15 -12.82
N THR A 369 16.93 4.92 -14.02
CA THR A 369 16.58 3.58 -14.49
C THR A 369 17.79 2.66 -14.47
N HIS A 370 18.91 3.04 -15.08
CA HIS A 370 20.14 2.23 -15.10
C HIS A 370 20.80 2.04 -13.73
N LYS A 371 20.44 2.84 -12.72
CA LYS A 371 20.92 2.63 -11.35
C LYS A 371 20.22 1.49 -10.62
N VAL A 372 18.97 1.21 -11.03
CA VAL A 372 18.12 0.24 -10.34
C VAL A 372 17.75 -0.96 -11.19
N LEU A 373 17.88 -0.85 -12.49
CA LEU A 373 17.61 -1.92 -13.45
C LEU A 373 18.88 -2.19 -14.27
N ASP A 374 19.49 -3.36 -14.06
CA ASP A 374 20.71 -3.73 -14.73
C ASP A 374 20.46 -4.28 -16.17
N GLU A 375 21.56 -4.55 -16.90
CA GLU A 375 21.49 -5.04 -18.28
C GLU A 375 20.91 -6.46 -18.40
N GLU A 376 20.92 -7.24 -17.32
CA GLU A 376 20.32 -8.59 -17.26
C GLU A 376 18.83 -8.55 -16.87
N GLY A 377 18.28 -7.36 -16.61
CA GLY A 377 16.89 -7.15 -16.21
C GLY A 377 16.60 -7.37 -14.74
N TRP A 378 17.60 -7.37 -13.87
CA TRP A 378 17.42 -7.40 -12.43
C TRP A 378 17.14 -6.01 -11.89
N LEU A 379 16.06 -5.89 -11.14
CA LEU A 379 15.70 -4.71 -10.38
C LEU A 379 16.38 -4.78 -9.00
N HIS A 380 17.22 -3.80 -8.71
CA HIS A 380 17.81 -3.52 -7.41
C HIS A 380 16.77 -2.78 -6.56
N THR A 381 16.18 -3.46 -5.58
CA THR A 381 15.06 -2.91 -4.81
C THR A 381 15.49 -1.85 -3.80
N GLY A 382 16.75 -1.88 -3.37
CA GLY A 382 17.26 -1.11 -2.26
C GLY A 382 16.81 -1.62 -0.89
N ASP A 383 16.07 -2.74 -0.84
CA ASP A 383 15.62 -3.37 0.41
C ASP A 383 16.54 -4.54 0.76
N MET A 384 16.97 -4.61 2.02
CA MET A 384 17.86 -5.65 2.55
C MET A 384 17.03 -6.75 3.20
N ALA A 385 17.36 -8.01 2.90
CA ALA A 385 16.63 -9.16 3.44
C ALA A 385 17.51 -10.41 3.61
N THR A 386 16.98 -11.36 4.37
CA THR A 386 17.38 -12.76 4.34
C THR A 386 16.30 -13.61 3.68
N MET A 387 16.63 -14.79 3.17
CA MET A 387 15.69 -15.66 2.48
C MET A 387 15.90 -17.12 2.88
N ASP A 388 14.82 -17.77 3.33
CA ASP A 388 14.79 -19.22 3.59
C ASP A 388 14.96 -20.04 2.29
N PRO A 389 15.34 -21.34 2.37
CA PRO A 389 15.43 -22.21 1.20
C PRO A 389 14.12 -22.40 0.42
N ASP A 390 12.97 -22.18 1.05
CA ASP A 390 11.66 -22.24 0.41
C ASP A 390 11.24 -20.94 -0.28
N GLY A 391 12.10 -19.90 -0.24
CA GLY A 391 11.85 -18.59 -0.84
C GLY A 391 11.12 -17.62 0.06
N THR A 392 10.96 -17.90 1.35
CA THR A 392 10.38 -16.97 2.33
C THR A 392 11.36 -15.83 2.61
N LEU A 393 10.88 -14.58 2.47
CA LEU A 393 11.67 -13.35 2.64
C LEU A 393 11.46 -12.75 4.04
N TYR A 394 12.54 -12.25 4.63
CA TYR A 394 12.56 -11.52 5.90
C TYR A 394 13.28 -10.20 5.69
N ILE A 395 12.53 -9.11 5.60
CA ILE A 395 13.09 -7.77 5.40
C ILE A 395 13.78 -7.30 6.67
N ARG A 396 14.96 -6.69 6.52
CA ARG A 396 15.76 -6.15 7.62
C ARG A 396 15.76 -4.62 7.65
N GLY A 397 15.68 -3.98 6.49
CA GLY A 397 15.67 -2.53 6.34
C GLY A 397 16.04 -2.11 4.94
N ARG A 398 16.43 -0.86 4.76
CA ARG A 398 16.85 -0.32 3.47
C ARG A 398 18.35 -0.10 3.39
N SER A 399 18.94 -0.36 2.23
CA SER A 399 20.37 -0.16 2.00
C SER A 399 20.81 1.30 2.21
N LYS A 400 19.94 2.26 1.86
CA LYS A 400 20.21 3.70 1.99
C LYS A 400 20.10 4.23 3.43
N THR A 401 19.32 3.59 4.27
CA THR A 401 19.13 3.96 5.69
C THR A 401 20.05 3.18 6.61
N MET A 402 20.63 2.09 6.11
CA MET A 402 21.57 1.25 6.86
C MET A 402 22.76 2.07 7.38
N ILE A 403 23.01 1.97 8.67
CA ILE A 403 24.10 2.66 9.36
C ILE A 403 25.25 1.66 9.58
N LEU A 404 26.44 2.05 9.17
CA LEU A 404 27.63 1.24 9.47
C LEU A 404 28.15 1.61 10.86
N SER A 405 28.13 0.66 11.77
CA SER A 405 28.67 0.85 13.12
C SER A 405 30.20 0.99 13.12
N GLY A 406 30.75 1.54 14.20
CA GLY A 406 32.20 1.72 14.33
C GLY A 406 33.03 0.42 14.29
N ASN A 407 32.41 -0.74 14.50
CA ASN A 407 33.00 -2.07 14.40
C ASN A 407 32.74 -2.79 13.07
N GLY A 408 32.13 -2.09 12.09
CA GLY A 408 31.85 -2.61 10.74
C GLY A 408 30.58 -3.46 10.63
N GLN A 409 29.73 -3.49 11.66
CA GLN A 409 28.43 -4.18 11.59
C GLN A 409 27.35 -3.28 10.97
N ASN A 410 26.47 -3.88 10.18
CA ASN A 410 25.31 -3.22 9.64
C ASN A 410 24.25 -3.06 10.73
N ILE A 411 23.80 -1.84 10.95
CA ILE A 411 22.68 -1.48 11.83
C ILE A 411 21.52 -1.08 10.92
N TYR A 412 20.37 -1.69 11.13
CA TYR A 412 19.13 -1.35 10.44
C TYR A 412 18.27 -0.50 11.37
N PRO A 413 18.10 0.81 11.08
CA PRO A 413 17.32 1.73 11.91
C PRO A 413 15.92 1.20 12.22
N GLU A 414 15.28 0.57 11.25
CA GLU A 414 13.92 0.05 11.34
C GLU A 414 13.77 -1.04 12.43
N GLU A 415 14.81 -1.85 12.68
CA GLU A 415 14.81 -2.87 13.75
C GLU A 415 14.86 -2.23 15.15
N ILE A 416 15.54 -1.09 15.27
CA ILE A 416 15.62 -0.33 16.54
C ILE A 416 14.33 0.47 16.75
N GLU A 417 13.80 1.07 15.70
CA GLU A 417 12.53 1.81 15.71
C GLU A 417 11.37 0.90 16.12
N ASP A 418 11.31 -0.34 15.61
CA ASP A 418 10.30 -1.31 16.02
C ASP A 418 10.34 -1.59 17.53
N LYS A 419 11.52 -1.75 18.11
CA LYS A 419 11.67 -1.93 19.56
C LYS A 419 11.27 -0.68 20.34
N LEU A 420 11.73 0.51 19.91
CA LEU A 420 11.37 1.78 20.54
C LEU A 420 9.87 2.04 20.50
N ASN A 421 9.24 1.79 19.38
CA ASN A 421 7.81 2.00 19.19
C ASN A 421 6.95 1.06 20.03
N ASN A 422 7.51 0.00 20.62
CA ASN A 422 6.85 -0.87 21.59
C ASN A 422 7.05 -0.45 23.05
N MET A 423 7.88 0.57 23.32
CA MET A 423 8.13 1.02 24.69
C MET A 423 7.04 1.92 25.21
N TYR A 424 6.96 2.01 26.53
CA TYR A 424 5.93 2.75 27.26
C TYR A 424 5.87 4.21 26.83
N LEU A 425 4.69 4.68 26.46
CA LEU A 425 4.39 6.04 25.98
C LEU A 425 5.22 6.51 24.77
N VAL A 426 5.68 5.60 23.93
CA VAL A 426 6.28 5.93 22.63
C VAL A 426 5.21 5.81 21.53
N LEU A 427 4.94 6.93 20.86
CA LEU A 427 4.03 6.96 19.70
C LEU A 427 4.75 6.56 18.43
N GLU A 428 5.92 7.16 18.19
CA GLU A 428 6.72 7.00 16.98
C GLU A 428 8.18 7.32 17.27
N SER A 429 9.09 6.67 16.57
CA SER A 429 10.53 6.97 16.66
C SER A 429 11.17 6.99 15.27
N LEU A 430 12.30 7.72 15.18
CA LEU A 430 13.17 7.78 14.00
C LEU A 430 14.61 7.61 14.46
N VAL A 431 15.29 6.63 13.91
CA VAL A 431 16.71 6.33 14.20
C VAL A 431 17.59 6.87 13.08
N LEU A 432 18.61 7.63 13.44
CA LEU A 432 19.50 8.34 12.53
C LEU A 432 20.96 8.04 12.84
N ASP A 433 21.81 8.11 11.81
CA ASP A 433 23.26 8.15 11.99
C ASP A 433 23.65 9.51 12.65
N ALA A 434 24.24 9.43 13.82
CA ALA A 434 24.78 10.60 14.51
C ALA A 434 26.24 10.88 14.13
N GLY A 435 26.83 10.07 13.24
CA GLY A 435 28.22 10.12 12.84
C GLY A 435 29.15 9.33 13.78
N ASN A 436 30.33 8.97 13.27
CA ASN A 436 31.35 8.22 13.99
C ASN A 436 30.87 6.86 14.55
N GLY A 437 29.96 6.19 13.83
CA GLY A 437 29.40 4.89 14.25
C GLY A 437 28.44 4.97 15.45
N LYS A 438 27.94 6.16 15.79
CA LYS A 438 26.93 6.39 16.83
C LYS A 438 25.56 6.55 16.19
N ILE A 439 24.55 6.04 16.86
CA ILE A 439 23.14 6.23 16.49
C ILE A 439 22.45 7.21 17.42
N LYS A 440 21.45 7.91 16.90
CA LYS A 440 20.58 8.82 17.62
C LYS A 440 19.13 8.45 17.30
N ALA A 441 18.30 8.36 18.33
CA ALA A 441 16.85 8.22 18.15
C ALA A 441 16.14 9.55 18.46
N LEU A 442 15.21 9.94 17.59
CA LEU A 442 14.20 10.95 17.86
C LEU A 442 12.93 10.21 18.22
N VAL A 443 12.30 10.57 19.33
CA VAL A 443 11.12 9.87 19.86
C VAL A 443 10.00 10.87 20.06
N VAL A 444 8.81 10.54 19.56
CA VAL A 444 7.56 11.27 19.79
C VAL A 444 6.80 10.54 20.90
N PRO A 445 6.59 11.16 22.08
CA PRO A 445 5.78 10.56 23.14
C PRO A 445 4.30 10.46 22.75
N ASP A 446 3.61 9.42 23.22
CA ASP A 446 2.14 9.31 23.10
C ASP A 446 1.46 10.18 24.16
N TYR A 447 1.26 11.44 23.84
CA TYR A 447 0.61 12.43 24.70
C TYR A 447 -0.85 12.07 25.02
N GLU A 448 -1.58 11.42 24.09
CA GLU A 448 -2.96 11.00 24.31
C GLU A 448 -3.03 9.90 25.38
N GLN A 449 -2.13 8.92 25.29
CA GLN A 449 -2.06 7.84 26.27
C GLN A 449 -1.56 8.38 27.63
N ALA A 450 -0.56 9.24 27.65
CA ALA A 450 -0.05 9.87 28.86
C ALA A 450 -1.16 10.62 29.62
N GLU A 451 -1.96 11.43 28.93
CA GLU A 451 -3.10 12.14 29.52
C GLU A 451 -4.17 11.17 30.03
N ALA A 452 -4.50 10.13 29.28
CA ALA A 452 -5.47 9.11 29.68
C ALA A 452 -5.03 8.31 30.94
N GLU A 453 -3.73 8.15 31.15
CA GLU A 453 -3.13 7.47 32.30
C GLU A 453 -2.78 8.42 33.47
N GLY A 454 -2.98 9.72 33.27
CA GLY A 454 -2.70 10.73 34.30
C GLY A 454 -1.21 11.00 34.53
N VAL A 455 -0.38 10.74 33.50
CA VAL A 455 1.06 11.03 33.52
C VAL A 455 1.31 12.49 33.20
N ASP A 456 2.07 13.19 34.05
CA ASP A 456 2.44 14.59 33.80
C ASP A 456 3.41 14.69 32.60
N LYS A 457 3.22 15.72 31.79
CA LYS A 457 4.15 16.00 30.67
C LYS A 457 5.58 16.24 31.17
N ALA A 458 5.76 16.72 32.38
CA ALA A 458 7.06 16.92 33.02
C ALA A 458 7.81 15.60 33.29
N ASP A 459 7.09 14.48 33.40
CA ASP A 459 7.68 13.16 33.67
C ASP A 459 8.10 12.42 32.36
N LEU A 460 7.58 12.84 31.21
CA LEU A 460 7.86 12.19 29.93
C LEU A 460 9.36 12.10 29.59
N PRO A 461 10.19 13.13 29.81
CA PRO A 461 11.63 13.03 29.53
C PRO A 461 12.30 11.92 30.36
N GLN A 462 11.91 11.73 31.62
CA GLN A 462 12.47 10.67 32.47
C GLN A 462 12.00 9.28 31.99
N ILE A 463 10.75 9.17 31.58
CA ILE A 463 10.19 7.93 30.98
C ILE A 463 10.97 7.57 29.71
N MET A 464 11.19 8.53 28.81
CA MET A 464 11.97 8.30 27.60
C MET A 464 13.42 7.91 27.90
N GLN A 465 14.01 8.46 28.95
CA GLN A 465 15.36 8.06 29.40
C GLN A 465 15.38 6.62 29.93
N ASN A 466 14.35 6.21 30.66
CA ASN A 466 14.22 4.82 31.11
C ASN A 466 14.04 3.85 29.92
N ASN A 467 13.22 4.21 28.94
CA ASN A 467 13.06 3.46 27.70
C ASN A 467 14.39 3.29 26.97
N LEU A 468 15.21 4.34 26.90
CA LEU A 468 16.55 4.26 26.29
C LEU A 468 17.47 3.28 27.03
N GLN A 469 17.42 3.25 28.35
CA GLN A 469 18.21 2.29 29.15
C GLN A 469 17.76 0.85 28.91
N GLU A 470 16.45 0.63 28.84
CA GLU A 470 15.88 -0.68 28.55
C GLU A 470 16.24 -1.14 27.12
N LEU A 471 16.11 -0.24 26.12
CA LEU A 471 16.52 -0.51 24.76
C LEU A 471 17.99 -0.93 24.66
N ASN A 472 18.88 -0.18 25.32
CA ASN A 472 20.30 -0.49 25.30
C ASN A 472 20.61 -1.87 25.93
N ALA A 473 19.86 -2.27 26.95
CA ALA A 473 19.98 -3.61 27.53
C ALA A 473 19.54 -4.71 26.55
N GLN A 474 18.49 -4.44 25.76
CA GLN A 474 18.01 -5.38 24.72
C GLN A 474 18.91 -5.46 23.48
N LEU A 475 19.64 -4.38 23.17
CA LEU A 475 20.57 -4.33 22.03
C LEU A 475 21.96 -4.91 22.36
N ALA A 476 22.33 -4.92 23.64
CA ALA A 476 23.62 -5.44 24.10
C ALA A 476 23.64 -6.97 24.33
N ALA A 477 22.47 -7.62 24.27
CA ALA A 477 22.28 -9.06 24.40
C ALA A 477 22.24 -9.74 23.02
#